data_dbbd754b00925c34f601b589d0157b1d
#
_entry.id   dbbd754b00925c34f601b589d0157b1d
#
_cell.length_a   1.000
_cell.length_b   1.000
_cell.length_c   1.000
_cell.angle_alpha   90.00
_cell.angle_beta   90.00
_cell.angle_gamma   90.00
#
_symmetry.space_group_name_H-M   'P 1'
#
loop_
_entity.id
_entity.type
_entity.pdbx_description
1 polymer ?
#
loop_
_entity_poly.entity_id
_entity_poly.type
_entity_poly.pdbx_seq_one_letter_code
_entity_poly.pdbx_strand_id
1 'polypeptide(L)'
;MNKFKAYLIVLLTLCTTFAFGQIEEVLESPSGVLVNIHYGGEIPTGILAERFGSGFSIGLSPTYMSKNQWLFGLDAKTLFGGDVKEDVLANLRTSTGEILSQDKGFALVSLNQRGYFIGGTIGKIIPLTEDKRSGIRVTGSVGVLRHKIRIDEAGNLPQLSGKQGAYRLGYDRLTYGVGFTEFVGYQYLSRNRLINFYVGAEFTQGLTRNRRTVNYDTGIAETAQRFDNLIGFKAGWILPLYDTKS
;
A
#
# COMPACT_ATOMS: atom_id res chain seq x y z
N MET A 1 -29.97 -21.48 -9.76
CA MET A 1 -28.57 -21.50 -9.31
C MET A 1 -27.82 -20.39 -10.04
N ASN A 2 -27.39 -19.33 -9.34
CA ASN A 2 -26.83 -18.13 -9.97
C ASN A 2 -25.55 -18.48 -10.74
N LYS A 3 -25.44 -18.01 -11.99
CA LYS A 3 -24.27 -18.20 -12.86
C LYS A 3 -22.96 -17.81 -12.16
N PHE A 4 -23.00 -16.81 -11.28
CA PHE A 4 -21.87 -16.37 -10.45
C PHE A 4 -21.34 -17.49 -9.49
N LYS A 5 -22.24 -18.24 -8.84
CA LYS A 5 -21.87 -19.40 -8.00
C LYS A 5 -21.24 -20.51 -8.81
N ALA A 6 -21.70 -20.73 -10.04
CA ALA A 6 -21.13 -21.73 -10.94
C ALA A 6 -19.71 -21.37 -11.37
N TYR A 7 -19.44 -20.10 -11.70
CA TYR A 7 -18.09 -19.62 -12.04
C TYR A 7 -17.12 -19.67 -10.85
N LEU A 8 -17.61 -19.37 -9.63
CA LEU A 8 -16.81 -19.45 -8.42
C LEU A 8 -16.42 -20.91 -8.10
N ILE A 9 -17.33 -21.85 -8.30
CA ILE A 9 -17.07 -23.30 -8.08
C ILE A 9 -16.08 -23.80 -9.15
N VAL A 10 -16.22 -23.40 -10.41
CA VAL A 10 -15.28 -23.78 -11.47
C VAL A 10 -13.90 -23.20 -11.22
N LEU A 11 -13.80 -21.97 -10.74
CA LEU A 11 -12.53 -21.34 -10.38
C LEU A 11 -11.87 -22.06 -9.19
N LEU A 12 -12.64 -22.41 -8.17
CA LEU A 12 -12.17 -23.17 -7.01
C LEU A 12 -11.73 -24.59 -7.39
N THR A 13 -12.44 -25.27 -8.30
CA THR A 13 -12.06 -26.62 -8.76
C THR A 13 -10.84 -26.58 -9.69
N LEU A 14 -10.66 -25.55 -10.52
CA LEU A 14 -9.43 -25.36 -11.28
C LEU A 14 -8.21 -25.17 -10.37
N CYS A 15 -8.34 -24.42 -9.27
CA CYS A 15 -7.26 -24.24 -8.31
C CYS A 15 -6.86 -25.55 -7.60
N THR A 16 -7.80 -26.48 -7.40
CA THR A 16 -7.50 -27.76 -6.73
C THR A 16 -6.85 -28.81 -7.65
N THR A 17 -7.04 -28.74 -8.98
CA THR A 17 -6.45 -29.70 -9.92
C THR A 17 -4.96 -29.46 -10.18
N PHE A 18 -4.44 -28.26 -9.92
CA PHE A 18 -3.00 -27.99 -10.02
C PHE A 18 -2.19 -28.43 -8.78
N ALA A 19 -2.85 -28.95 -7.71
CA ALA A 19 -2.21 -29.26 -6.44
C ALA A 19 -1.58 -30.68 -6.36
N PHE A 20 -1.75 -31.55 -7.34
CA PHE A 20 -1.40 -32.97 -7.23
C PHE A 20 -0.28 -33.44 -8.17
N GLY A 21 0.81 -32.74 -8.27
CA GLY A 21 1.85 -33.18 -9.18
C GLY A 21 3.24 -32.66 -8.99
N GLN A 22 3.75 -32.51 -7.76
CA GLN A 22 5.17 -32.16 -7.59
C GLN A 22 5.87 -33.09 -6.61
N ILE A 23 6.92 -33.71 -7.14
CA ILE A 23 7.86 -34.60 -6.48
C ILE A 23 8.55 -33.87 -5.32
N GLU A 24 8.66 -34.55 -4.18
CA GLU A 24 9.31 -34.07 -2.96
C GLU A 24 10.83 -34.04 -3.15
N GLU A 25 11.35 -32.89 -3.53
CA GLU A 25 12.81 -32.68 -3.59
C GLU A 25 13.27 -32.02 -2.27
N VAL A 26 14.15 -32.72 -1.57
CA VAL A 26 14.80 -32.25 -0.34
C VAL A 26 15.75 -31.12 -0.70
N LEU A 27 15.32 -29.88 -0.53
CA LEU A 27 16.16 -28.69 -0.77
C LEU A 27 16.82 -28.26 0.54
N GLU A 28 18.14 -28.31 0.54
CA GLU A 28 18.96 -27.61 1.53
C GLU A 28 18.66 -26.11 1.49
N SER A 29 18.68 -25.44 2.65
CA SER A 29 18.43 -24.00 2.88
C SER A 29 18.17 -23.15 1.63
N PRO A 30 16.92 -22.87 1.27
CA PRO A 30 16.60 -22.25 -0.01
C PRO A 30 17.18 -20.83 -0.10
N SER A 31 17.98 -20.58 -1.12
CA SER A 31 18.40 -19.25 -1.50
C SER A 31 17.82 -18.92 -2.87
N GLY A 32 17.38 -17.68 -3.09
CA GLY A 32 16.81 -17.29 -4.37
C GLY A 32 15.92 -16.06 -4.28
N VAL A 33 15.30 -15.72 -5.39
CA VAL A 33 14.42 -14.59 -5.48
C VAL A 33 13.00 -14.97 -5.02
N LEU A 34 12.45 -14.17 -4.14
CA LEU A 34 11.07 -14.23 -3.68
C LEU A 34 10.32 -13.03 -4.22
N VAL A 35 9.31 -13.23 -5.02
CA VAL A 35 8.42 -12.16 -5.46
C VAL A 35 7.21 -12.16 -4.53
N ASN A 36 7.10 -11.12 -3.72
CA ASN A 36 6.03 -11.00 -2.73
C ASN A 36 4.96 -10.03 -3.26
N ILE A 37 3.72 -10.49 -3.35
CA ILE A 37 2.54 -9.64 -3.61
C ILE A 37 1.82 -9.51 -2.28
N HIS A 38 1.56 -8.28 -1.84
CA HIS A 38 0.98 -8.05 -0.53
C HIS A 38 -0.20 -7.08 -0.55
N TYR A 39 -1.05 -7.25 0.44
CA TYR A 39 -2.16 -6.38 0.77
C TYR A 39 -2.10 -6.04 2.26
N GLY A 40 -2.44 -4.80 2.62
CA GLY A 40 -2.44 -4.34 4.00
C GLY A 40 -3.62 -3.43 4.32
N GLY A 41 -4.02 -3.44 5.58
CA GLY A 41 -4.87 -2.41 6.18
C GLY A 41 -4.00 -1.47 6.99
N GLU A 42 -4.19 -0.16 6.84
CA GLU A 42 -3.36 0.86 7.47
C GLU A 42 -4.20 1.89 8.21
N ILE A 43 -3.75 2.26 9.39
CA ILE A 43 -4.36 3.25 10.26
C ILE A 43 -3.35 4.38 10.46
N PRO A 44 -3.62 5.58 9.96
CA PRO A 44 -2.81 6.74 10.23
C PRO A 44 -2.84 7.10 11.72
N THR A 45 -1.71 7.57 12.24
CA THR A 45 -1.59 8.06 13.61
C THR A 45 -0.88 9.42 13.65
N GLY A 46 -0.97 10.12 14.79
CA GLY A 46 -0.40 11.45 14.94
C GLY A 46 -0.99 12.46 13.95
N ILE A 47 -0.16 13.30 13.38
CA ILE A 47 -0.56 14.39 12.46
C ILE A 47 -1.26 13.86 11.19
N LEU A 48 -0.87 12.66 10.72
CA LEU A 48 -1.48 12.07 9.53
C LEU A 48 -2.94 11.65 9.78
N ALA A 49 -3.29 11.30 11.02
CA ALA A 49 -4.66 10.93 11.42
C ALA A 49 -5.64 12.10 11.42
N GLU A 50 -5.15 13.34 11.43
CA GLU A 50 -5.98 14.54 11.26
C GLU A 50 -6.46 14.69 9.81
N ARG A 51 -5.66 14.18 8.85
CA ARG A 51 -5.94 14.28 7.41
C ARG A 51 -6.66 13.07 6.86
N PHE A 52 -6.27 11.87 7.28
CA PHE A 52 -6.80 10.61 6.76
C PHE A 52 -7.29 9.69 7.89
N GLY A 53 -8.32 8.93 7.60
CA GLY A 53 -8.73 7.78 8.42
C GLY A 53 -8.10 6.48 7.89
N SER A 54 -8.73 5.35 8.22
CA SER A 54 -8.24 4.03 7.81
C SER A 54 -8.18 3.88 6.30
N GLY A 55 -7.16 3.17 5.83
CA GLY A 55 -6.90 2.92 4.43
C GLY A 55 -6.36 1.52 4.19
N PHE A 56 -6.01 1.29 2.94
CA PHE A 56 -5.47 0.03 2.48
C PHE A 56 -4.21 0.25 1.65
N SER A 57 -3.39 -0.78 1.55
CA SER A 57 -2.25 -0.81 0.65
C SER A 57 -2.23 -2.10 -0.18
N ILE A 58 -1.70 -1.99 -1.38
CA ILE A 58 -1.34 -3.12 -2.23
C ILE A 58 0.06 -2.89 -2.76
N GLY A 59 0.87 -3.93 -2.82
CA GLY A 59 2.25 -3.77 -3.23
C GLY A 59 2.93 -5.03 -3.73
N LEU A 60 4.15 -4.82 -4.18
CA LEU A 60 5.05 -5.82 -4.72
C LEU A 60 6.43 -5.62 -4.08
N SER A 61 7.02 -6.71 -3.58
CA SER A 61 8.35 -6.67 -2.96
C SER A 61 9.21 -7.82 -3.49
N PRO A 62 9.94 -7.64 -4.59
CA PRO A 62 10.97 -8.58 -5.01
C PRO A 62 12.13 -8.55 -4.01
N THR A 63 12.43 -9.71 -3.42
CA THR A 63 13.51 -9.86 -2.43
C THR A 63 14.36 -11.07 -2.75
N TYR A 64 15.66 -10.95 -2.62
CA TYR A 64 16.59 -12.07 -2.63
C TYR A 64 16.77 -12.59 -1.21
N MET A 65 16.56 -13.88 -1.01
CA MET A 65 16.84 -14.59 0.22
C MET A 65 18.15 -15.33 0.12
N SER A 66 19.09 -15.03 1.01
CA SER A 66 20.38 -15.71 1.10
C SER A 66 20.27 -17.05 1.85
N LYS A 67 21.29 -17.92 1.74
CA LYS A 67 21.40 -19.17 2.51
C LYS A 67 21.34 -18.95 4.04
N ASN A 68 21.76 -17.78 4.51
CA ASN A 68 21.72 -17.38 5.93
C ASN A 68 20.42 -16.64 6.30
N GLN A 69 19.36 -16.78 5.49
CA GLN A 69 18.03 -16.19 5.68
C GLN A 69 18.01 -14.65 5.74
N TRP A 70 19.04 -13.98 5.23
CA TRP A 70 18.99 -12.55 5.00
C TRP A 70 18.14 -12.24 3.76
N LEU A 71 17.35 -11.20 3.85
CA LEU A 71 16.50 -10.69 2.79
C LEU A 71 17.05 -9.34 2.32
N PHE A 72 17.19 -9.18 1.00
CA PHE A 72 17.58 -7.92 0.36
C PHE A 72 16.68 -7.69 -0.83
N GLY A 73 16.18 -6.48 -1.02
CA GLY A 73 15.30 -6.24 -2.15
C GLY A 73 14.70 -4.85 -2.18
N LEU A 74 13.55 -4.76 -2.83
CA LEU A 74 12.76 -3.55 -2.94
C LEU A 74 11.38 -3.79 -2.33
N ASP A 75 10.79 -2.71 -1.82
CA ASP A 75 9.38 -2.68 -1.39
C ASP A 75 8.68 -1.52 -2.09
N ALA A 76 7.64 -1.82 -2.84
CA ALA A 76 6.81 -0.83 -3.52
C ALA A 76 5.34 -1.09 -3.19
N LYS A 77 4.67 -0.13 -2.55
CA LYS A 77 3.25 -0.22 -2.21
C LYS A 77 2.52 1.07 -2.59
N THR A 78 1.26 0.91 -2.98
CA THR A 78 0.31 2.00 -3.21
C THR A 78 -0.65 2.07 -2.03
N LEU A 79 -0.88 3.29 -1.54
CA LEU A 79 -1.79 3.60 -0.44
C LEU A 79 -3.09 4.16 -1.01
N PHE A 80 -4.22 3.72 -0.49
CA PHE A 80 -5.54 4.21 -0.89
C PHE A 80 -6.56 4.10 0.25
N GLY A 81 -7.49 5.05 0.27
CA GLY A 81 -8.56 5.10 1.27
C GLY A 81 -9.63 6.11 0.86
N GLY A 82 -10.84 5.92 1.33
CA GLY A 82 -11.96 6.82 1.09
C GLY A 82 -12.26 7.73 2.29
N ASP A 83 -11.61 7.49 3.42
CA ASP A 83 -11.83 8.27 4.64
C ASP A 83 -10.82 9.43 4.70
N VAL A 84 -11.23 10.59 4.20
CA VAL A 84 -10.47 11.86 4.26
C VAL A 84 -11.18 12.79 5.22
N LYS A 85 -10.53 13.14 6.31
CA LYS A 85 -11.08 13.99 7.38
C LYS A 85 -10.87 15.48 7.11
N GLU A 86 -9.79 15.83 6.42
CA GLU A 86 -9.48 17.22 6.05
C GLU A 86 -10.32 17.65 4.85
N ASP A 87 -11.31 18.52 5.05
CA ASP A 87 -12.12 19.07 3.95
C ASP A 87 -11.39 20.23 3.26
N VAL A 88 -10.55 19.90 2.31
CA VAL A 88 -9.77 20.87 1.52
C VAL A 88 -10.62 21.73 0.58
N LEU A 89 -11.93 21.43 0.46
CA LEU A 89 -12.87 22.18 -0.38
C LEU A 89 -13.87 22.99 0.44
N ALA A 90 -13.63 23.17 1.74
CA ALA A 90 -14.55 23.88 2.64
C ALA A 90 -14.89 25.30 2.14
N ASN A 91 -13.94 26.00 1.54
CA ASN A 91 -14.14 27.35 0.97
C ASN A 91 -14.99 27.37 -0.32
N LEU A 92 -15.24 26.22 -0.94
CA LEU A 92 -16.10 26.10 -2.13
C LEU A 92 -17.53 25.64 -1.77
N ARG A 93 -17.77 25.30 -0.50
CA ARG A 93 -19.09 24.86 -0.04
C ARG A 93 -20.01 26.01 0.27
N THR A 94 -21.28 25.82 -0.02
CA THR A 94 -22.37 26.71 0.40
C THR A 94 -22.59 26.59 1.91
N SER A 95 -23.44 27.45 2.47
CA SER A 95 -23.86 27.37 3.87
C SER A 95 -24.58 26.04 4.22
N THR A 96 -25.10 25.34 3.23
CA THR A 96 -25.75 24.02 3.36
C THR A 96 -24.78 22.86 3.14
N GLY A 97 -23.49 23.15 2.85
CA GLY A 97 -22.42 22.14 2.71
C GLY A 97 -22.22 21.58 1.31
N GLU A 98 -23.04 21.98 0.34
CA GLU A 98 -22.96 21.53 -1.04
C GLU A 98 -22.01 22.38 -1.88
N ILE A 99 -21.51 21.83 -2.98
CA ILE A 99 -20.70 22.59 -3.95
C ILE A 99 -21.52 22.81 -5.21
N LEU A 100 -21.58 24.06 -5.68
CA LEU A 100 -22.35 24.41 -6.86
C LEU A 100 -21.61 24.00 -8.15
N SER A 101 -22.30 23.28 -9.02
CA SER A 101 -21.87 22.97 -10.37
C SER A 101 -22.17 24.12 -11.34
N GLN A 102 -21.42 24.21 -12.44
CA GLN A 102 -21.69 25.17 -13.52
C GLN A 102 -23.05 24.93 -14.19
N ASP A 103 -23.55 23.71 -14.15
CA ASP A 103 -24.81 23.29 -14.77
C ASP A 103 -26.05 23.59 -13.91
N LYS A 104 -25.95 24.54 -12.97
CA LYS A 104 -27.02 24.99 -12.04
C LYS A 104 -27.53 23.90 -11.08
N GLY A 105 -26.76 22.84 -10.85
CA GLY A 105 -27.03 21.80 -9.87
C GLY A 105 -25.95 21.73 -8.78
N PHE A 106 -26.00 20.70 -7.97
CA PHE A 106 -24.97 20.37 -7.00
C PHE A 106 -23.96 19.37 -7.60
N ALA A 107 -22.68 19.60 -7.35
CA ALA A 107 -21.64 18.66 -7.73
C ALA A 107 -21.43 17.63 -6.63
N LEU A 108 -21.40 16.36 -7.00
CA LEU A 108 -20.97 15.29 -6.11
C LEU A 108 -19.43 15.23 -6.13
N VAL A 109 -18.84 15.47 -4.98
CA VAL A 109 -17.38 15.44 -4.81
C VAL A 109 -17.01 14.45 -3.72
N SER A 110 -16.05 13.58 -4.03
CA SER A 110 -15.45 12.69 -3.06
C SER A 110 -13.94 12.95 -2.92
N LEU A 111 -13.47 12.92 -1.68
CA LEU A 111 -12.06 13.05 -1.34
C LEU A 111 -11.52 11.66 -1.02
N ASN A 112 -10.39 11.31 -1.61
CA ASN A 112 -9.77 10.00 -1.46
C ASN A 112 -8.29 10.15 -1.14
N GLN A 113 -7.79 9.32 -0.23
CA GLN A 113 -6.36 9.16 -0.01
C GLN A 113 -5.72 8.45 -1.21
N ARG A 114 -4.60 8.98 -1.68
CA ARG A 114 -3.72 8.30 -2.64
C ARG A 114 -2.28 8.53 -2.24
N GLY A 115 -1.50 7.47 -2.28
CA GLY A 115 -0.09 7.56 -1.94
C GLY A 115 0.70 6.37 -2.48
N TYR A 116 1.99 6.39 -2.23
CA TYR A 116 2.86 5.24 -2.43
C TYR A 116 4.08 5.32 -1.52
N PHE A 117 4.66 4.17 -1.27
CA PHE A 117 5.99 4.02 -0.73
C PHE A 117 6.82 3.19 -1.72
N ILE A 118 8.06 3.61 -1.97
CA ILE A 118 9.04 2.86 -2.76
C ILE A 118 10.37 2.98 -2.05
N GLY A 119 10.99 1.84 -1.72
CA GLY A 119 12.26 1.83 -0.98
C GLY A 119 13.07 0.55 -1.15
N GLY A 120 14.31 0.61 -0.69
CA GLY A 120 15.17 -0.55 -0.50
C GLY A 120 14.85 -1.25 0.80
N THR A 121 14.87 -2.58 0.79
CA THR A 121 14.52 -3.45 1.93
C THR A 121 15.70 -4.33 2.32
N ILE A 122 15.93 -4.41 3.61
CA ILE A 122 16.80 -5.40 4.24
C ILE A 122 16.04 -6.10 5.35
N GLY A 123 16.33 -7.39 5.57
CA GLY A 123 15.70 -8.11 6.67
C GLY A 123 16.29 -9.47 6.91
N LYS A 124 15.66 -10.20 7.82
CA LYS A 124 16.07 -11.56 8.19
C LYS A 124 14.86 -12.40 8.54
N ILE A 125 14.96 -13.67 8.22
CA ILE A 125 14.04 -14.69 8.72
C ILE A 125 14.75 -15.39 9.89
N ILE A 126 14.08 -15.44 11.04
CA ILE A 126 14.51 -16.22 12.20
C ILE A 126 13.76 -17.54 12.09
N PRO A 127 14.43 -18.63 11.70
CA PRO A 127 13.76 -19.90 11.43
C PRO A 127 13.17 -20.49 12.72
N LEU A 128 11.97 -21.01 12.61
CA LEU A 128 11.29 -21.75 13.67
C LEU A 128 11.15 -23.25 13.34
N THR A 129 11.55 -23.64 12.13
CA THR A 129 11.51 -25.02 11.64
C THR A 129 12.92 -25.52 11.31
N GLU A 130 13.15 -26.82 11.41
CA GLU A 130 14.46 -27.44 11.13
C GLU A 130 14.93 -27.20 9.69
N ASP A 131 14.01 -27.16 8.74
CA ASP A 131 14.28 -26.89 7.33
C ASP A 131 14.60 -25.42 7.02
N LYS A 132 14.58 -24.55 8.05
CA LYS A 132 14.94 -23.11 7.97
C LYS A 132 14.17 -22.28 6.93
N ARG A 133 13.00 -22.77 6.47
CA ARG A 133 12.19 -22.10 5.45
C ARG A 133 11.18 -21.14 6.04
N SER A 134 10.58 -21.55 7.16
CA SER A 134 9.51 -20.83 7.84
C SER A 134 9.98 -20.25 9.15
N GLY A 135 9.49 -19.07 9.52
CA GLY A 135 9.90 -18.44 10.75
C GLY A 135 9.42 -17.01 10.90
N ILE A 136 9.98 -16.31 11.87
CA ILE A 136 9.70 -14.90 12.10
C ILE A 136 10.47 -14.08 11.05
N ARG A 137 9.73 -13.34 10.24
CA ARG A 137 10.27 -12.38 9.27
C ARG A 137 10.33 -10.99 9.89
N VAL A 138 11.51 -10.38 9.90
CA VAL A 138 11.73 -9.00 10.30
C VAL A 138 12.36 -8.28 9.11
N THR A 139 11.73 -7.21 8.63
CA THR A 139 12.28 -6.40 7.54
C THR A 139 12.21 -4.92 7.88
N GLY A 140 13.21 -4.17 7.44
CA GLY A 140 13.25 -2.72 7.45
C GLY A 140 13.44 -2.19 6.04
N SER A 141 12.70 -1.15 5.66
CA SER A 141 12.82 -0.51 4.35
C SER A 141 13.02 0.98 4.49
N VAL A 142 13.84 1.56 3.64
CA VAL A 142 14.07 3.00 3.53
C VAL A 142 13.77 3.46 2.12
N GLY A 143 13.00 4.53 1.98
CA GLY A 143 12.59 4.98 0.67
C GLY A 143 11.87 6.32 0.66
N VAL A 144 11.02 6.52 -0.32
CA VAL A 144 10.19 7.69 -0.48
C VAL A 144 8.75 7.34 -0.13
N LEU A 145 8.20 8.04 0.86
CA LEU A 145 6.78 8.05 1.17
C LEU A 145 6.14 9.28 0.53
N ARG A 146 5.07 9.09 -0.21
CA ARG A 146 4.27 10.13 -0.81
C ARG A 146 2.80 9.88 -0.58
N HIS A 147 2.06 10.95 -0.26
CA HIS A 147 0.60 10.90 -0.19
C HIS A 147 -0.01 12.22 -0.64
N LYS A 148 -1.29 12.18 -1.02
CA LYS A 148 -2.09 13.34 -1.38
C LYS A 148 -3.57 13.04 -1.25
N ILE A 149 -4.37 14.09 -1.24
CA ILE A 149 -5.82 13.99 -1.40
C ILE A 149 -6.14 14.01 -2.89
N ARG A 150 -6.82 12.98 -3.36
CA ARG A 150 -7.40 12.93 -4.70
C ARG A 150 -8.84 13.41 -4.63
N ILE A 151 -9.17 14.36 -5.49
CA ILE A 151 -10.51 14.91 -5.62
C ILE A 151 -11.15 14.28 -6.84
N ASP A 152 -12.18 13.48 -6.61
CA ASP A 152 -13.00 12.89 -7.67
C ASP A 152 -14.35 13.64 -7.68
N GLU A 153 -14.68 14.23 -8.83
CA GLU A 153 -15.90 15.00 -9.02
C GLU A 153 -16.80 14.38 -10.09
N ALA A 154 -18.10 14.37 -9.83
CA ALA A 154 -19.12 14.19 -10.82
C ALA A 154 -19.88 15.52 -10.96
N GLY A 155 -19.73 16.15 -12.11
CA GLY A 155 -20.26 17.49 -12.41
C GLY A 155 -19.15 18.44 -12.89
N ASN A 156 -19.54 19.48 -13.56
CA ASN A 156 -18.61 20.45 -14.10
C ASN A 156 -18.30 21.52 -13.05
N LEU A 157 -17.13 21.39 -12.39
CA LEU A 157 -16.65 22.35 -11.39
C LEU A 157 -15.56 23.24 -12.00
N PRO A 158 -15.89 24.47 -12.42
CA PRO A 158 -14.90 25.41 -13.01
C PRO A 158 -13.75 25.70 -12.06
N GLN A 159 -14.04 25.72 -10.76
CA GLN A 159 -13.07 25.98 -9.68
C GLN A 159 -11.98 24.90 -9.59
N LEU A 160 -12.24 23.71 -10.14
CA LEU A 160 -11.28 22.61 -10.18
C LEU A 160 -10.79 22.27 -11.59
N SER A 161 -11.47 22.81 -12.63
CA SER A 161 -11.29 22.39 -14.03
C SER A 161 -10.10 23.03 -14.74
N GLY A 162 -9.54 24.11 -14.34
CA GLY A 162 -8.45 24.85 -15.04
C GLY A 162 -7.67 24.04 -16.09
N LYS A 163 -6.95 24.64 -16.99
CA LYS A 163 -6.18 23.94 -18.02
C LYS A 163 -5.41 22.76 -17.40
N GLN A 164 -5.74 21.53 -17.82
CA GLN A 164 -5.16 20.26 -17.33
C GLN A 164 -5.40 19.94 -15.84
N GLY A 165 -6.48 20.45 -15.24
CA GLY A 165 -6.75 20.21 -13.81
C GLY A 165 -5.80 20.95 -12.87
N ALA A 166 -5.17 22.04 -13.32
CA ALA A 166 -4.17 22.79 -12.57
C ALA A 166 -4.70 23.32 -11.23
N TYR A 167 -5.97 23.71 -11.15
CA TYR A 167 -6.55 24.21 -9.89
C TYR A 167 -6.68 23.12 -8.82
N ARG A 168 -6.88 21.85 -9.18
CA ARG A 168 -6.89 20.71 -8.21
C ARG A 168 -5.56 20.59 -7.47
N LEU A 169 -4.47 21.00 -8.09
CA LEU A 169 -3.14 20.93 -7.48
C LEU A 169 -3.02 21.83 -6.24
N GLY A 170 -3.79 22.92 -6.16
CA GLY A 170 -3.83 23.79 -4.99
C GLY A 170 -4.60 23.22 -3.80
N TYR A 171 -5.38 22.15 -4.02
CA TYR A 171 -6.20 21.52 -2.98
C TYR A 171 -5.71 20.13 -2.57
N ASP A 172 -4.79 19.49 -3.31
CA ASP A 172 -4.49 18.08 -3.17
C ASP A 172 -3.55 17.72 -2.02
N ARG A 173 -2.99 18.71 -1.31
CA ARG A 173 -2.08 18.49 -0.17
C ARG A 173 -0.93 17.53 -0.49
N LEU A 174 -0.36 17.63 -1.69
CA LEU A 174 0.74 16.77 -2.08
C LEU A 174 1.90 16.84 -1.10
N THR A 175 2.18 15.75 -0.43
CA THR A 175 3.21 15.62 0.60
C THR A 175 4.12 14.45 0.26
N TYR A 176 5.43 14.63 0.36
CA TYR A 176 6.39 13.53 0.26
C TYR A 176 7.69 13.83 0.98
N GLY A 177 8.41 12.75 1.30
CA GLY A 177 9.70 12.81 1.97
C GLY A 177 10.31 11.43 2.15
N VAL A 178 11.31 11.33 3.02
CA VAL A 178 11.93 10.06 3.38
C VAL A 178 10.95 9.26 4.24
N GLY A 179 10.79 7.98 3.91
CA GLY A 179 9.98 7.04 4.66
C GLY A 179 10.79 5.85 5.14
N PHE A 180 10.42 5.34 6.29
CA PHE A 180 10.92 4.11 6.91
C PHE A 180 9.73 3.18 7.12
N THR A 181 9.90 1.92 6.80
CA THR A 181 8.86 0.90 7.02
C THR A 181 9.49 -0.29 7.71
N GLU A 182 8.95 -0.67 8.86
CA GLU A 182 9.33 -1.86 9.60
C GLU A 182 8.19 -2.87 9.54
N PHE A 183 8.55 -4.14 9.37
CA PHE A 183 7.60 -5.24 9.37
C PHE A 183 8.11 -6.36 10.27
N VAL A 184 7.21 -6.88 11.09
CA VAL A 184 7.43 -8.08 11.90
C VAL A 184 6.23 -9.01 11.72
N GLY A 185 6.51 -10.25 11.37
CA GLY A 185 5.45 -11.23 11.15
C GLY A 185 5.97 -12.64 10.99
N TYR A 186 5.07 -13.54 10.63
CA TYR A 186 5.39 -14.93 10.36
C TYR A 186 5.42 -15.17 8.84
N GLN A 187 6.47 -15.84 8.36
CA GLN A 187 6.61 -16.29 6.99
C GLN A 187 6.51 -17.82 6.96
N TYR A 188 5.69 -18.33 6.06
CA TYR A 188 5.57 -19.75 5.76
C TYR A 188 5.98 -20.02 4.32
N LEU A 189 6.95 -20.92 4.14
CA LEU A 189 7.36 -21.44 2.84
C LEU A 189 7.20 -22.95 2.83
N SER A 190 6.23 -23.42 2.06
CA SER A 190 5.92 -24.83 1.89
C SER A 190 7.02 -25.58 1.10
N ARG A 191 7.21 -26.85 1.40
CA ARG A 191 8.12 -27.74 0.65
C ARG A 191 7.67 -27.93 -0.80
N ASN A 192 6.37 -28.03 -1.02
CA ASN A 192 5.78 -28.18 -2.35
C ASN A 192 5.62 -26.87 -3.15
N ARG A 193 6.08 -25.75 -2.62
CA ARG A 193 6.05 -24.41 -3.24
C ARG A 193 4.67 -23.85 -3.56
N LEU A 194 3.60 -24.53 -3.19
CA LEU A 194 2.23 -24.13 -3.56
C LEU A 194 1.65 -23.08 -2.61
N ILE A 195 1.93 -23.22 -1.30
CA ILE A 195 1.37 -22.33 -0.28
C ILE A 195 2.52 -21.62 0.40
N ASN A 196 2.77 -20.38 -0.01
CA ASN A 196 3.82 -19.58 0.57
C ASN A 196 3.24 -18.20 0.87
N PHE A 197 3.29 -17.79 2.12
CA PHE A 197 2.72 -16.52 2.55
C PHE A 197 3.49 -15.94 3.72
N TYR A 198 3.24 -14.69 3.99
CA TYR A 198 3.62 -14.07 5.25
C TYR A 198 2.49 -13.18 5.75
N VAL A 199 2.47 -12.96 7.05
CA VAL A 199 1.46 -12.16 7.72
C VAL A 199 2.07 -11.52 8.96
N GLY A 200 1.72 -10.26 9.23
CA GLY A 200 2.26 -9.57 10.40
C GLY A 200 1.85 -8.11 10.50
N ALA A 201 2.50 -7.43 11.44
CA ALA A 201 2.33 -6.00 11.66
C ALA A 201 3.36 -5.21 10.87
N GLU A 202 2.93 -4.07 10.34
CA GLU A 202 3.77 -3.10 9.66
C GLU A 202 3.64 -1.73 10.31
N PHE A 203 4.76 -1.04 10.45
CA PHE A 203 4.83 0.33 10.90
C PHE A 203 5.57 1.18 9.87
N THR A 204 4.95 2.27 9.42
CA THR A 204 5.57 3.20 8.46
C THR A 204 5.67 4.58 9.08
N GLN A 205 6.86 5.16 9.02
CA GLN A 205 7.17 6.50 9.50
C GLN A 205 7.68 7.34 8.33
N GLY A 206 7.26 8.59 8.24
CA GLY A 206 7.69 9.50 7.19
C GLY A 206 8.10 10.87 7.70
N LEU A 207 9.30 11.29 7.35
CA LEU A 207 9.73 12.68 7.46
C LEU A 207 9.37 13.39 6.15
N THR A 208 8.20 14.01 6.13
CA THR A 208 7.60 14.52 4.91
C THR A 208 7.41 16.03 4.95
N ARG A 209 7.09 16.63 3.80
CA ARG A 209 6.75 18.03 3.69
C ARG A 209 5.74 18.23 2.56
N ASN A 210 4.79 19.13 2.74
CA ASN A 210 3.92 19.59 1.67
C ASN A 210 4.79 20.23 0.56
N ARG A 211 4.45 19.94 -0.69
CA ARG A 211 5.19 20.36 -1.88
C ARG A 211 4.43 21.37 -2.73
N ARG A 212 3.28 21.82 -2.25
CA ARG A 212 2.51 22.87 -2.91
C ARG A 212 2.99 24.24 -2.46
N THR A 213 3.07 25.16 -3.40
CA THR A 213 3.49 26.54 -3.14
C THR A 213 2.49 27.26 -2.26
N VAL A 214 1.20 26.93 -2.40
CA VAL A 214 0.10 27.49 -1.64
C VAL A 214 -1.05 26.50 -1.61
N ASN A 215 -1.75 26.44 -0.50
CA ASN A 215 -3.01 25.73 -0.35
C ASN A 215 -4.15 26.71 -0.64
N TYR A 216 -4.98 26.43 -1.64
CA TYR A 216 -5.99 27.39 -2.11
C TYR A 216 -7.16 27.62 -1.15
N ASP A 217 -7.42 26.66 -0.27
CA ASP A 217 -8.44 26.80 0.77
C ASP A 217 -8.03 27.75 1.90
N THR A 218 -6.74 27.72 2.27
CA THR A 218 -6.20 28.54 3.36
C THR A 218 -5.46 29.77 2.88
N GLY A 219 -5.05 29.84 1.60
CA GLY A 219 -4.21 30.89 1.05
C GLY A 219 -2.76 30.86 1.56
N ILE A 220 -2.36 29.84 2.32
CA ILE A 220 -1.07 29.77 3.01
C ILE A 220 -0.26 28.57 2.49
N ALA A 221 1.07 28.74 2.42
CA ALA A 221 2.01 27.65 2.16
C ALA A 221 2.26 26.84 3.45
N GLU A 222 1.99 25.55 3.42
CA GLU A 222 2.32 24.64 4.52
C GLU A 222 3.76 24.14 4.34
N THR A 223 4.73 24.87 4.91
CA THR A 223 6.17 24.58 4.73
C THR A 223 6.76 23.74 5.84
N ALA A 224 6.02 23.52 6.93
CA ALA A 224 6.49 22.76 8.09
C ALA A 224 6.82 21.32 7.71
N GLN A 225 7.86 20.79 8.33
CA GLN A 225 8.17 19.37 8.30
C GLN A 225 7.10 18.60 9.10
N ARG A 226 6.66 17.48 8.55
CA ARG A 226 5.65 16.61 9.16
C ARG A 226 6.29 15.28 9.52
N PHE A 227 5.78 14.69 10.58
CA PHE A 227 6.09 13.33 10.97
C PHE A 227 4.83 12.48 10.79
N ASP A 228 4.76 11.79 9.66
CA ASP A 228 3.60 11.00 9.27
C ASP A 228 3.79 9.54 9.67
N ASN A 229 2.84 8.97 10.39
CA ASN A 229 2.89 7.60 10.88
C ASN A 229 1.69 6.79 10.39
N LEU A 230 1.95 5.52 10.06
CA LEU A 230 0.95 4.51 9.70
C LEU A 230 1.25 3.25 10.50
N ILE A 231 0.24 2.67 11.12
CA ILE A 231 0.30 1.36 11.75
C ILE A 231 -0.63 0.46 10.97
N GLY A 232 -0.18 -0.74 10.64
CA GLY A 232 -0.98 -1.61 9.81
C GLY A 232 -0.74 -3.09 10.04
N PHE A 233 -1.57 -3.84 9.35
CA PHE A 233 -1.47 -5.26 9.20
C PHE A 233 -1.19 -5.57 7.73
N LYS A 234 -0.23 -6.45 7.44
CA LYS A 234 0.17 -6.85 6.09
C LYS A 234 0.11 -8.36 5.94
N ALA A 235 -0.52 -8.81 4.87
CA ALA A 235 -0.49 -10.20 4.42
C ALA A 235 0.02 -10.25 2.98
N GLY A 236 0.88 -11.20 2.67
CA GLY A 236 1.43 -11.33 1.34
C GLY A 236 1.58 -12.78 0.89
N TRP A 237 1.39 -12.98 -0.41
CA TRP A 237 1.72 -14.22 -1.09
C TRP A 237 3.15 -14.13 -1.61
N ILE A 238 3.88 -15.24 -1.49
CA ILE A 238 5.27 -15.37 -1.92
C ILE A 238 5.32 -16.31 -3.11
N LEU A 239 5.85 -15.82 -4.23
CA LEU A 239 6.20 -16.61 -5.40
C LEU A 239 7.72 -16.86 -5.38
N PRO A 240 8.18 -18.06 -4.95
CA PRO A 240 9.60 -18.34 -4.90
C PRO A 240 10.12 -18.69 -6.30
N LEU A 241 11.14 -17.95 -6.73
CA LEU A 241 11.89 -18.21 -7.96
C LEU A 241 13.28 -18.74 -7.56
N TYR A 242 13.34 -20.02 -7.21
CA TYR A 242 14.59 -20.70 -6.90
C TYR A 242 15.20 -21.30 -8.17
N ASP A 243 16.50 -21.17 -8.30
CA ASP A 243 17.24 -21.95 -9.28
C ASP A 243 17.36 -23.39 -8.76
N THR A 244 16.80 -24.34 -9.47
CA THR A 244 16.90 -25.77 -9.20
C THR A 244 18.17 -26.31 -9.82
N LYS A 245 19.32 -25.71 -9.56
CA LYS A 245 20.58 -26.34 -9.91
C LYS A 245 21.12 -27.07 -8.70
N SER A 246 21.01 -28.39 -8.85
CA SER A 246 21.72 -29.44 -8.13
C SER A 246 23.17 -29.11 -7.79
#